data_d075f277301af4970c4d8d943efbb5d9
#
_entry.id   d075f277301af4970c4d8d943efbb5d9
#
_cell.length_a   1.000
_cell.length_b   1.000
_cell.length_c   1.000
_cell.angle_alpha   90.00
_cell.angle_beta   90.00
_cell.angle_gamma   90.00
#
_symmetry.space_group_name_H-M   'P 1'
#
loop_
_entity.id
_entity.type
_entity.pdbx_description
1 polymer ?
#
loop_
_entity_poly.entity_id
_entity_poly.type
_entity_poly.pdbx_seq_one_letter_code
_entity_poly.pdbx_strand_id
1 'polypeptide(L)'
;MPVLKQKISEAIDGLPSVSGQDGQVSIGNTLSRLLNVADKRAQQAGDQFIASEWFVLAACDDNSDAGKALKAAGADKSRLEQAIATLRGGQAVDDANAEDNRQALQKYCIDLTERAENGKLDPVIGRDEEVRRVI
;
A
#
# COMPACT_ATOMS: atom_id res chain seq x y z
N MET A 1 11.37 -4.10 0.41
CA MET A 1 10.31 -4.92 1.06
C MET A 1 10.82 -6.01 2.01
N PRO A 2 11.89 -6.83 1.75
CA PRO A 2 12.31 -7.86 2.70
C PRO A 2 12.72 -7.33 4.07
N VAL A 3 13.46 -6.21 4.12
CA VAL A 3 13.93 -5.59 5.38
C VAL A 3 12.79 -5.18 6.30
N LEU A 4 11.74 -4.52 5.77
CA LEU A 4 10.59 -4.11 6.57
C LEU A 4 9.84 -5.32 7.15
N LYS A 5 9.61 -6.36 6.32
CA LYS A 5 8.96 -7.59 6.76
C LYS A 5 9.73 -8.25 7.91
N GLN A 6 11.05 -8.32 7.78
CA GLN A 6 11.92 -8.87 8.83
C GLN A 6 11.82 -8.07 10.12
N LYS A 7 11.90 -6.72 10.05
CA LYS A 7 11.81 -5.86 11.23
C LYS A 7 10.46 -5.94 11.95
N ILE A 8 9.38 -6.07 11.19
CA ILE A 8 8.05 -6.29 11.76
C ILE A 8 7.95 -7.65 12.42
N SER A 9 8.46 -8.73 11.79
CA SER A 9 8.48 -10.06 12.40
C SER A 9 9.29 -10.08 13.70
N GLU A 10 10.49 -9.50 13.71
CA GLU A 10 11.32 -9.39 14.91
C GLU A 10 10.59 -8.65 16.05
N ALA A 11 9.85 -7.57 15.71
CA ALA A 11 9.07 -6.82 16.69
C ALA A 11 7.89 -7.63 17.25
N ILE A 12 7.21 -8.41 16.40
CA ILE A 12 6.09 -9.30 16.81
C ILE A 12 6.61 -10.44 17.69
N ASP A 13 7.71 -11.08 17.32
CA ASP A 13 8.31 -12.20 18.06
C ASP A 13 8.81 -11.76 19.46
N GLY A 14 9.14 -10.49 19.61
CA GLY A 14 9.52 -9.88 20.89
C GLY A 14 8.34 -9.54 21.80
N LEU A 15 7.08 -9.66 21.34
CA LEU A 15 5.92 -9.37 22.20
C LEU A 15 5.68 -10.51 23.20
N PRO A 16 5.28 -10.17 24.45
CA PRO A 16 4.92 -11.19 25.42
C PRO A 16 3.69 -11.97 24.94
N SER A 17 3.78 -13.29 24.89
CA SER A 17 2.66 -14.17 24.57
C SER A 17 2.11 -14.79 25.84
N VAL A 18 0.79 -14.83 25.99
CA VAL A 18 0.08 -15.50 27.06
C VAL A 18 -0.61 -16.73 26.49
N SER A 19 -0.19 -17.91 26.94
CA SER A 19 -0.84 -19.17 26.57
C SER A 19 -1.88 -19.57 27.62
N GLY A 20 -3.05 -20.05 27.18
CA GLY A 20 -4.01 -20.74 28.05
C GLY A 20 -5.21 -19.94 28.55
N GLN A 21 -5.52 -18.79 27.99
CA GLN A 21 -6.82 -18.14 28.22
C GLN A 21 -7.47 -17.80 26.88
N ASP A 22 -8.74 -18.20 26.72
CA ASP A 22 -9.65 -17.65 25.71
C ASP A 22 -9.99 -16.19 26.10
N GLY A 23 -8.95 -15.33 26.11
CA GLY A 23 -9.09 -13.92 26.47
C GLY A 23 -9.80 -13.15 25.34
N GLN A 24 -10.70 -12.27 25.70
CA GLN A 24 -11.23 -11.30 24.76
C GLN A 24 -10.08 -10.45 24.21
N VAL A 25 -9.86 -10.53 22.92
CA VAL A 25 -8.89 -9.68 22.22
C VAL A 25 -9.48 -8.27 22.14
N SER A 26 -8.85 -7.30 22.77
CA SER A 26 -9.24 -5.89 22.71
C SER A 26 -8.19 -5.07 21.95
N ILE A 27 -8.66 -4.00 21.31
CA ILE A 27 -7.77 -3.06 20.63
C ILE A 27 -6.92 -2.32 21.67
N GLY A 28 -5.59 -2.42 21.54
CA GLY A 28 -4.66 -1.69 22.39
C GLY A 28 -4.67 -0.18 22.14
N ASN A 29 -4.32 0.59 23.19
CA ASN A 29 -4.33 2.07 23.13
C ASN A 29 -3.47 2.64 21.98
N THR A 30 -2.35 2.01 21.65
CA THR A 30 -1.49 2.44 20.55
C THR A 30 -2.20 2.31 19.20
N LEU A 31 -2.84 1.17 18.95
CA LEU A 31 -3.59 0.95 17.70
C LEU A 31 -4.77 1.91 17.59
N SER A 32 -5.52 2.10 18.71
CA SER A 32 -6.63 3.06 18.76
C SER A 32 -6.18 4.49 18.41
N ARG A 33 -5.04 4.91 18.98
CA ARG A 33 -4.44 6.22 18.68
C ARG A 33 -4.03 6.35 17.21
N LEU A 34 -3.38 5.33 16.65
CA LEU A 34 -2.97 5.32 15.23
C LEU A 34 -4.17 5.41 14.29
N LEU A 35 -5.24 4.66 14.56
CA LEU A 35 -6.48 4.72 13.79
C LEU A 35 -7.12 6.12 13.85
N ASN A 36 -7.15 6.75 15.03
CA ASN A 36 -7.68 8.11 15.17
C ASN A 36 -6.84 9.14 14.39
N VAL A 37 -5.53 8.98 14.33
CA VAL A 37 -4.65 9.86 13.53
C VAL A 37 -4.87 9.61 12.04
N ALA A 38 -4.99 8.35 11.62
CA ALA A 38 -5.26 7.99 10.23
C ALA A 38 -6.63 8.53 9.78
N ASP A 39 -7.66 8.42 10.61
CA ASP A 39 -9.00 8.96 10.35
C ASP A 39 -8.98 10.49 10.14
N LYS A 40 -8.31 11.23 11.02
CA LYS A 40 -8.15 12.68 10.84
C LYS A 40 -7.47 13.05 9.52
N ARG A 41 -6.47 12.28 9.10
CA ARG A 41 -5.79 12.50 7.82
C ARG A 41 -6.69 12.18 6.62
N ALA A 42 -7.47 11.10 6.72
CA ALA A 42 -8.45 10.74 5.72
C ALA A 42 -9.50 11.84 5.55
N GLN A 43 -10.05 12.36 6.64
CA GLN A 43 -11.02 13.47 6.62
C GLN A 43 -10.42 14.75 6.01
N GLN A 44 -9.18 15.08 6.33
CA GLN A 44 -8.48 16.23 5.74
C GLN A 44 -8.24 16.08 4.24
N ALA A 45 -8.10 14.85 3.76
CA ALA A 45 -7.95 14.53 2.34
C ALA A 45 -9.28 14.41 1.59
N GLY A 46 -10.42 14.51 2.29
CA GLY A 46 -11.76 14.34 1.71
C GLY A 46 -12.17 12.89 1.50
N ASP A 47 -11.48 11.94 2.16
CA ASP A 47 -11.77 10.52 2.06
C ASP A 47 -12.95 10.15 2.96
N GLN A 48 -13.80 9.24 2.49
CA GLN A 48 -14.89 8.64 3.28
C GLN A 48 -14.43 7.39 4.04
N PHE A 49 -13.33 6.78 3.61
CA PHE A 49 -12.74 5.58 4.22
C PHE A 49 -11.28 5.82 4.57
N ILE A 50 -10.83 5.19 5.65
CA ILE A 50 -9.42 5.21 6.04
C ILE A 50 -8.65 4.25 5.12
N ALA A 51 -7.87 4.80 4.20
CA ALA A 51 -6.98 4.01 3.36
C ALA A 51 -5.73 3.58 4.12
N SER A 52 -5.14 2.46 3.70
CA SER A 52 -3.95 1.86 4.35
C SER A 52 -2.75 2.82 4.39
N GLU A 53 -2.60 3.66 3.38
CA GLU A 53 -1.53 4.66 3.32
C GLU A 53 -1.58 5.67 4.47
N TRP A 54 -2.78 6.09 4.93
CA TRP A 54 -2.91 6.98 6.09
C TRP A 54 -2.49 6.31 7.38
N PHE A 55 -2.80 5.01 7.51
CA PHE A 55 -2.37 4.22 8.66
C PHE A 55 -0.84 4.06 8.69
N VAL A 56 -0.22 3.75 7.55
CA VAL A 56 1.25 3.64 7.44
C VAL A 56 1.92 4.98 7.76
N LEU A 57 1.37 6.08 7.26
CA LEU A 57 1.89 7.43 7.53
C LEU A 57 1.74 7.81 9.01
N ALA A 58 0.60 7.49 9.64
CA ALA A 58 0.38 7.69 11.07
C ALA A 58 1.37 6.87 11.91
N ALA A 59 1.59 5.60 11.54
CA ALA A 59 2.54 4.73 12.22
C ALA A 59 3.99 5.23 12.07
N CYS A 60 4.38 5.74 10.90
CA CYS A 60 5.71 6.30 10.67
C CYS A 60 6.00 7.53 11.56
N ASP A 61 4.99 8.33 11.84
CA ASP A 61 5.11 9.54 12.68
C ASP A 61 5.10 9.20 14.19
N ASP A 62 4.65 8.01 14.56
CA ASP A 62 4.51 7.57 15.94
C ASP A 62 5.81 6.98 16.54
N ASN A 63 5.90 6.98 17.87
CA ASN A 63 7.02 6.38 18.59
C ASN A 63 6.77 4.93 19.04
N SER A 64 5.71 4.30 18.54
CA SER A 64 5.43 2.87 18.76
C SER A 64 6.49 1.98 18.12
N ASP A 65 6.46 0.70 18.45
CA ASP A 65 7.38 -0.28 17.86
C ASP A 65 7.16 -0.43 16.35
N ALA A 66 5.92 -0.24 15.87
CA ALA A 66 5.62 -0.15 14.43
C ALA A 66 6.33 1.05 13.79
N GLY A 67 6.27 2.24 14.42
CA GLY A 67 6.97 3.43 13.93
C GLY A 67 8.50 3.27 13.95
N LYS A 68 9.03 2.66 14.99
CA LYS A 68 10.47 2.33 15.06
C LYS A 68 10.89 1.37 13.95
N ALA A 69 10.10 0.32 13.70
CA ALA A 69 10.36 -0.65 12.65
C ALA A 69 10.35 -0.02 11.24
N LEU A 70 9.38 0.87 10.98
CA LEU A 70 9.30 1.63 9.73
C LEU A 70 10.52 2.53 9.54
N LYS A 71 10.91 3.30 10.55
CA LYS A 71 12.10 4.17 10.52
C LYS A 71 13.39 3.36 10.33
N ALA A 72 13.53 2.23 11.02
CA ALA A 72 14.66 1.32 10.88
C ALA A 72 14.75 0.69 9.47
N ALA A 73 13.60 0.53 8.79
CA ALA A 73 13.53 0.10 7.40
C ALA A 73 13.78 1.25 6.38
N GLY A 74 14.09 2.47 6.86
CA GLY A 74 14.37 3.63 6.01
C GLY A 74 13.13 4.41 5.57
N ALA A 75 11.98 4.19 6.21
CA ALA A 75 10.79 5.00 5.94
C ALA A 75 11.00 6.42 6.50
N ASP A 76 10.75 7.40 5.65
CA ASP A 76 10.77 8.82 5.97
C ASP A 76 9.39 9.42 5.66
N LYS A 77 8.89 10.25 6.57
CA LYS A 77 7.56 10.86 6.47
C LYS A 77 7.36 11.64 5.17
N SER A 78 8.32 12.50 4.83
CA SER A 78 8.21 13.35 3.63
C SER A 78 8.21 12.51 2.36
N ARG A 79 9.04 11.48 2.29
CA ARG A 79 9.08 10.55 1.15
C ARG A 79 7.78 9.73 1.04
N LEU A 80 7.20 9.32 2.18
CA LEU A 80 5.90 8.64 2.20
C LEU A 80 4.78 9.56 1.72
N GLU A 81 4.73 10.81 2.19
CA GLU A 81 3.74 11.79 1.74
C GLU A 81 3.82 12.03 0.23
N GLN A 82 5.02 12.18 -0.32
CA GLN A 82 5.21 12.32 -1.77
C GLN A 82 4.77 11.06 -2.54
N ALA A 83 5.12 9.88 -2.04
CA ALA A 83 4.72 8.61 -2.65
C ALA A 83 3.20 8.43 -2.63
N ILE A 84 2.55 8.79 -1.51
CA ILE A 84 1.09 8.76 -1.37
C ILE A 84 0.44 9.73 -2.37
N ALA A 85 0.94 10.95 -2.47
CA ALA A 85 0.42 11.94 -3.42
C ALA A 85 0.51 11.43 -4.87
N THR A 86 1.64 10.81 -5.23
CA THR A 86 1.84 10.22 -6.56
C THR A 86 0.90 9.02 -6.79
N LEU A 87 0.78 8.11 -5.80
CA LEU A 87 -0.07 6.93 -5.88
C LEU A 87 -1.54 7.30 -6.06
N ARG A 88 -1.98 8.34 -5.34
CA ARG A 88 -3.38 8.78 -5.34
C ARG A 88 -3.78 9.57 -6.59
N GLY A 89 -2.83 10.25 -7.22
CA GLY A 89 -3.12 11.09 -8.39
C GLY A 89 -4.22 12.14 -8.16
N GLY A 90 -4.40 12.59 -6.91
CA GLY A 90 -5.43 13.55 -6.51
C GLY A 90 -6.83 12.94 -6.28
N GLN A 91 -6.98 11.62 -6.33
CA GLN A 91 -8.27 10.96 -6.09
C GLN A 91 -8.52 10.74 -4.60
N ALA A 92 -9.74 11.07 -4.14
CA ALA A 92 -10.25 10.72 -2.82
C ALA A 92 -10.67 9.23 -2.77
N VAL A 93 -10.71 8.68 -1.55
CA VAL A 93 -11.19 7.31 -1.30
C VAL A 93 -12.65 7.39 -0.85
N ASP A 94 -13.54 7.19 -1.79
CA ASP A 94 -15.01 7.24 -1.62
C ASP A 94 -15.67 5.85 -1.66
N ASP A 95 -14.89 4.80 -1.97
CA ASP A 95 -15.33 3.41 -2.01
C ASP A 95 -14.44 2.54 -1.09
N ALA A 96 -15.06 1.63 -0.34
CA ALA A 96 -14.36 0.68 0.51
C ALA A 96 -13.39 -0.23 -0.27
N ASN A 97 -13.60 -0.44 -1.57
CA ASN A 97 -12.76 -1.24 -2.45
C ASN A 97 -11.81 -0.37 -3.32
N ALA A 98 -11.65 0.91 -3.00
CA ALA A 98 -10.84 1.84 -3.81
C ALA A 98 -9.39 1.36 -4.00
N GLU A 99 -8.79 0.69 -3.00
CA GLU A 99 -7.44 0.12 -3.11
C GLU A 99 -7.36 -1.00 -4.16
N ASP A 100 -8.37 -1.87 -4.21
CA ASP A 100 -8.45 -2.92 -5.22
C ASP A 100 -8.67 -2.34 -6.62
N ASN A 101 -9.48 -1.30 -6.73
CA ASN A 101 -9.76 -0.63 -8.00
C ASN A 101 -8.53 0.10 -8.56
N ARG A 102 -7.69 0.71 -7.72
CA ARG A 102 -6.44 1.38 -8.14
C ARG A 102 -5.45 0.43 -8.81
N GLN A 103 -5.43 -0.82 -8.39
CA GLN A 103 -4.52 -1.83 -8.94
C GLN A 103 -5.19 -2.77 -9.93
N ALA A 104 -6.47 -2.55 -10.28
CA ALA A 104 -7.23 -3.45 -11.13
C ALA A 104 -6.57 -3.68 -12.49
N LEU A 105 -6.07 -2.62 -13.13
CA LEU A 105 -5.35 -2.75 -14.40
C LEU A 105 -4.09 -3.59 -14.26
N GLN A 106 -3.30 -3.38 -13.21
CA GLN A 106 -2.07 -4.16 -12.98
C GLN A 106 -2.36 -5.62 -12.60
N LYS A 107 -3.46 -5.86 -11.86
CA LYS A 107 -3.86 -7.20 -11.42
C LYS A 107 -4.52 -8.03 -12.52
N TYR A 108 -5.34 -7.39 -13.36
CA TYR A 108 -6.23 -8.09 -14.30
C TYR A 108 -5.92 -7.83 -15.77
N CYS A 109 -5.07 -6.85 -16.09
CA CYS A 109 -4.68 -6.51 -17.45
C CYS A 109 -3.19 -6.78 -17.67
N ILE A 110 -2.84 -6.94 -18.94
CA ILE A 110 -1.46 -7.08 -19.38
C ILE A 110 -1.15 -5.85 -20.23
N ASP A 111 -0.10 -5.11 -19.87
CA ASP A 111 0.41 -4.03 -20.70
C ASP A 111 1.12 -4.62 -21.92
N LEU A 112 0.46 -4.54 -23.07
CA LEU A 112 0.99 -5.06 -24.32
C LEU A 112 2.15 -4.21 -24.85
N THR A 113 2.16 -2.90 -24.55
CA THR A 113 3.25 -2.00 -24.94
C THR A 113 4.53 -2.36 -24.21
N GLU A 114 4.44 -2.51 -22.88
CA GLU A 114 5.58 -2.95 -22.05
C GLU A 114 6.08 -4.33 -22.48
N ARG A 115 5.17 -5.25 -22.84
CA ARG A 115 5.56 -6.58 -23.33
C ARG A 115 6.28 -6.50 -24.68
N ALA A 116 5.85 -5.59 -25.56
CA ALA A 116 6.50 -5.37 -26.86
C ALA A 116 7.92 -4.81 -26.67
N GLU A 117 8.07 -3.78 -25.83
CA GLU A 117 9.37 -3.19 -25.50
C GLU A 117 10.34 -4.21 -24.89
N ASN A 118 9.84 -5.11 -24.05
CA ASN A 118 10.63 -6.18 -23.44
C ASN A 118 10.83 -7.41 -24.35
N GLY A 119 10.40 -7.37 -25.61
CA GLY A 119 10.54 -8.48 -26.56
C GLY A 119 9.74 -9.74 -26.17
N LYS A 120 8.69 -9.60 -25.38
CA LYS A 120 7.87 -10.71 -24.86
C LYS A 120 6.60 -10.96 -25.69
N LEU A 121 6.45 -10.31 -26.83
CA LEU A 121 5.38 -10.59 -27.80
C LEU A 121 5.91 -11.49 -28.90
N ASP A 122 5.05 -12.41 -29.34
CA ASP A 122 5.35 -13.22 -30.51
C ASP A 122 5.45 -12.35 -31.79
N PRO A 123 6.41 -12.62 -32.68
CA PRO A 123 6.54 -11.86 -33.89
C PRO A 123 5.31 -12.05 -34.80
N VAL A 124 4.79 -10.95 -35.29
CA VAL A 124 3.67 -10.98 -36.25
C VAL A 124 4.23 -11.30 -37.64
N ILE A 125 3.84 -12.44 -38.18
CA ILE A 125 4.28 -12.91 -39.52
C ILE A 125 3.06 -12.99 -40.44
N GLY A 126 3.18 -12.39 -41.63
CA GLY A 126 2.17 -12.51 -42.70
C GLY A 126 0.89 -11.68 -42.46
N ARG A 127 0.95 -10.62 -41.66
CA ARG A 127 -0.17 -9.71 -41.40
C ARG A 127 0.12 -8.26 -41.81
N ASP A 128 0.92 -8.06 -42.84
CA ASP A 128 1.39 -6.74 -43.26
C ASP A 128 0.26 -5.81 -43.70
N GLU A 129 -0.80 -6.35 -44.32
CA GLU A 129 -1.94 -5.54 -44.74
C GLU A 129 -2.78 -5.05 -43.57
N GLU A 130 -3.00 -5.91 -42.56
CA GLU A 130 -3.73 -5.55 -41.34
C GLU A 130 -2.96 -4.50 -40.53
N VAL A 131 -1.65 -4.65 -40.41
CA VAL A 131 -0.78 -3.68 -39.72
C VAL A 131 -0.86 -2.32 -40.44
N ARG A 132 -0.78 -2.27 -41.78
CA ARG A 132 -0.89 -1.00 -42.54
C ARG A 132 -2.24 -0.32 -42.40
N ARG A 133 -3.32 -1.04 -42.07
CA ARG A 133 -4.64 -0.45 -41.85
C ARG A 133 -4.80 0.17 -40.47
N VAL A 134 -3.97 -0.21 -39.53
CA VAL A 134 -4.05 0.25 -38.12
C VAL A 134 -3.12 1.43 -37.87
N ILE A 135 -2.02 1.54 -38.60
CA ILE A 135 -1.08 2.66 -38.59
C ILE A 135 -1.55 3.75 -39.55
#